data_ee0e73414c52e047cb2e24bb39db33c1
#
_entry.id   ee0e73414c52e047cb2e24bb39db33c1
#
_cell.length_a   1.000
_cell.length_b   1.000
_cell.length_c   1.000
_cell.angle_alpha   90.00
_cell.angle_beta   90.00
_cell.angle_gamma   90.00
#
_symmetry.space_group_name_H-M   'P 1'
#
loop_
_entity.id
_entity.type
_entity.pdbx_description
1 polymer ?
#
loop_
_entity_poly.entity_id
_entity_poly.type
_entity_poly.pdbx_seq_one_letter_code
_entity_poly.pdbx_strand_id
1 'polypeptide(L)'
;MFSWTKRSKRSFHAENLKRQQKPYIAPGRGWYHIYTFRLGRPEEVSLDWLPDYPGETLALVRLDIRDYASRELDTLALDFAEQIFRAFQERKKEMILRVCYDTEGKGMEREPQRIFVVQRHMQALGSLAERYADAILTVQGVFVGSWGEMHTSRFLRPDQICLLAQTWQEATHHALTLSMRKPVHLRMLAGNKPVRGLGLYDDAMFAGADHMGTFGDVPREAADWEEPWCAADEQAYLSGQDENILCGGEALAGIKLSAEAVLEELQKMQVTYLNSIYDPARMAEWKACRLPSGKSLYEEIGSRLGYRICVLCAEWKKGSLWVTLKNEGFSAVCQKTDLLLIRECDEGKEQKVQKVPYEICGLKGGQTDVAKVEIAAGEDDGEGKEEKLYLSMVRKKDGKPLPFANEGAGSRLLIGRWMVQGGLHGREKGNTD
;
A
#
# COMPACT_ATOMS: atom_id res chain seq x y z
N MET A 1 -48.63 2.49 -37.22
CA MET A 1 -47.60 3.49 -36.96
C MET A 1 -46.40 2.78 -36.38
N PHE A 2 -45.38 2.49 -37.17
CA PHE A 2 -44.16 1.87 -36.68
C PHE A 2 -43.17 3.01 -36.36
N SER A 3 -42.91 3.22 -35.07
CA SER A 3 -41.87 4.15 -34.60
C SER A 3 -40.53 3.48 -34.80
N TRP A 4 -39.80 3.90 -35.81
CA TRP A 4 -38.40 3.52 -36.01
C TRP A 4 -37.56 4.43 -35.07
N THR A 5 -37.18 3.94 -33.92
CA THR A 5 -36.16 4.59 -33.12
C THR A 5 -34.81 4.45 -33.85
N LYS A 6 -34.32 5.54 -34.44
CA LYS A 6 -32.96 5.64 -35.01
C LYS A 6 -31.97 5.37 -33.89
N ARG A 7 -31.32 4.20 -33.87
CA ARG A 7 -30.15 3.94 -33.06
C ARG A 7 -28.97 4.73 -33.66
N SER A 8 -28.55 5.81 -33.01
CA SER A 8 -27.31 6.50 -33.33
C SER A 8 -26.14 5.50 -33.21
N LYS A 9 -25.31 5.37 -34.26
CA LYS A 9 -24.11 4.53 -34.22
C LYS A 9 -23.06 5.27 -33.40
N ARG A 10 -22.66 4.71 -32.27
CA ARG A 10 -21.51 5.16 -31.50
C ARG A 10 -20.26 4.42 -31.93
N SER A 11 -19.14 5.15 -32.12
CA SER A 11 -17.82 4.56 -32.32
C SER A 11 -16.94 4.88 -31.14
N PHE A 12 -16.24 3.86 -30.61
CA PHE A 12 -15.25 4.01 -29.56
C PHE A 12 -13.85 4.15 -30.16
N HIS A 13 -13.13 5.18 -29.74
CA HIS A 13 -11.74 5.42 -30.10
C HIS A 13 -10.88 5.31 -28.84
N ALA A 14 -10.07 4.25 -28.76
CA ALA A 14 -9.15 4.02 -27.66
C ALA A 14 -7.98 5.03 -27.70
N GLU A 15 -7.52 5.45 -26.52
CA GLU A 15 -6.29 6.24 -26.40
C GLU A 15 -5.04 5.36 -26.53
N ASN A 16 -3.92 5.99 -26.90
CA ASN A 16 -2.61 5.32 -26.93
C ASN A 16 -2.02 5.32 -25.51
N LEU A 17 -2.27 4.24 -24.78
CA LEU A 17 -1.94 4.12 -23.37
C LEU A 17 -0.49 3.68 -23.15
N LYS A 18 0.43 4.65 -23.09
CA LYS A 18 1.85 4.40 -22.84
C LYS A 18 2.14 4.25 -21.34
N ARG A 19 3.10 3.39 -21.01
CA ARG A 19 3.60 3.22 -19.65
C ARG A 19 4.50 4.39 -19.25
N GLN A 20 4.36 4.84 -18.01
CA GLN A 20 5.21 5.89 -17.47
C GLN A 20 6.64 5.37 -17.25
N GLN A 21 7.63 6.09 -17.80
CA GLN A 21 9.05 5.80 -17.61
C GLN A 21 9.65 6.47 -16.36
N LYS A 22 9.04 7.55 -15.88
CA LYS A 22 9.46 8.28 -14.67
C LYS A 22 9.23 7.45 -13.40
N PRO A 23 9.90 7.78 -12.28
CA PRO A 23 9.60 7.15 -10.99
C PRO A 23 8.11 7.18 -10.68
N TYR A 24 7.57 6.05 -10.24
CA TYR A 24 6.16 5.93 -9.90
C TYR A 24 5.96 6.28 -8.42
N ILE A 25 5.40 7.45 -8.16
CA ILE A 25 5.13 7.97 -6.82
C ILE A 25 3.62 7.85 -6.59
N ALA A 26 3.24 7.08 -5.56
CA ALA A 26 1.84 6.84 -5.22
C ALA A 26 1.68 6.59 -3.71
N PRO A 27 0.52 6.89 -3.11
CA PRO A 27 0.28 6.66 -1.69
C PRO A 27 0.41 5.20 -1.27
N GLY A 28 0.80 4.95 -0.03
CA GLY A 28 0.80 3.64 0.59
C GLY A 28 1.88 2.66 0.09
N ARG A 29 2.94 3.15 -0.58
CA ARG A 29 3.99 2.32 -1.16
C ARG A 29 5.31 3.07 -1.33
N GLY A 30 6.41 2.33 -1.48
CA GLY A 30 7.68 2.89 -1.92
C GLY A 30 8.78 2.89 -0.86
N TRP A 31 9.79 3.72 -1.08
CA TRP A 31 10.88 3.95 -0.13
C TRP A 31 10.43 4.80 1.04
N TYR A 32 11.07 4.64 2.21
CA TYR A 32 10.86 5.48 3.39
C TYR A 32 12.16 5.76 4.15
N HIS A 33 12.18 6.86 4.91
CA HIS A 33 13.19 7.17 5.93
C HIS A 33 12.63 6.96 7.33
N ILE A 34 13.51 6.76 8.32
CA ILE A 34 13.17 6.66 9.74
C ILE A 34 13.34 8.01 10.41
N TYR A 35 12.34 8.39 11.20
CA TYR A 35 12.34 9.55 12.09
C TYR A 35 12.06 9.06 13.51
N THR A 36 12.95 9.37 14.45
CA THR A 36 12.82 8.94 15.84
C THR A 36 12.56 10.13 16.74
N PHE A 37 11.53 10.04 17.57
CA PHE A 37 11.10 11.06 18.50
C PHE A 37 11.02 10.48 19.91
N ARG A 38 11.71 11.14 20.88
CA ARG A 38 11.61 10.77 22.29
C ARG A 38 10.50 11.58 22.95
N LEU A 39 9.38 10.93 23.29
CA LEU A 39 8.19 11.65 23.75
C LEU A 39 8.38 12.34 25.09
N GLY A 40 9.29 11.88 25.94
CA GLY A 40 9.65 12.55 27.20
C GLY A 40 10.53 13.78 27.04
N ARG A 41 10.96 14.14 25.81
CA ARG A 41 11.87 15.23 25.51
C ARG A 41 11.52 15.97 24.22
N PRO A 42 10.37 16.64 24.18
CA PRO A 42 9.91 17.33 22.97
C PRO A 42 10.84 18.45 22.51
N GLU A 43 11.61 19.03 23.45
CA GLU A 43 12.57 20.12 23.17
C GLU A 43 13.80 19.68 22.37
N GLU A 44 14.08 18.37 22.27
CA GLU A 44 15.23 17.87 21.53
C GLU A 44 15.03 17.91 20.00
N VAL A 45 13.78 18.09 19.51
CA VAL A 45 13.47 18.03 18.07
C VAL A 45 12.56 19.17 17.64
N SER A 46 12.96 19.90 16.60
CA SER A 46 12.08 20.85 15.92
C SER A 46 11.38 20.17 14.75
N LEU A 47 10.05 20.13 14.78
CA LEU A 47 9.23 19.57 13.72
C LEU A 47 9.25 20.39 12.43
N ASP A 48 9.57 21.69 12.52
CA ASP A 48 9.67 22.59 11.36
C ASP A 48 10.87 22.27 10.47
N TRP A 49 11.92 21.71 11.07
CA TRP A 49 13.20 21.41 10.41
C TRP A 49 13.40 19.93 10.09
N LEU A 50 12.33 19.13 10.07
CA LEU A 50 12.43 17.73 9.68
C LEU A 50 12.89 17.62 8.22
N PRO A 51 13.94 16.81 7.94
CA PRO A 51 14.35 16.54 6.58
C PRO A 51 13.18 16.02 5.75
N ASP A 52 13.04 16.49 4.52
CA ASP A 52 12.09 15.97 3.56
C ASP A 52 12.82 15.30 2.40
N TYR A 53 12.33 14.14 2.00
CA TYR A 53 12.92 13.35 0.93
C TYR A 53 11.93 13.31 -0.24
N PRO A 54 12.22 14.10 -1.31
CA PRO A 54 11.34 14.14 -2.48
C PRO A 54 11.15 12.76 -3.11
N GLY A 55 9.90 12.43 -3.43
CA GLY A 55 9.56 11.13 -4.03
C GLY A 55 9.24 10.03 -3.02
N GLU A 56 9.44 10.22 -1.73
CA GLU A 56 8.98 9.32 -0.69
C GLU A 56 7.62 9.77 -0.14
N THR A 57 6.62 8.93 -0.28
CA THR A 57 5.26 9.16 0.26
C THR A 57 5.09 8.59 1.66
N LEU A 58 6.08 7.84 2.14
CA LEU A 58 6.07 7.15 3.43
C LEU A 58 7.17 7.70 4.35
N ALA A 59 6.94 7.57 5.64
CA ALA A 59 7.92 7.81 6.70
C ALA A 59 7.71 6.80 7.83
N LEU A 60 8.79 6.16 8.32
CA LEU A 60 8.70 5.41 9.56
C LEU A 60 8.88 6.39 10.73
N VAL A 61 7.81 6.57 11.49
CA VAL A 61 7.75 7.41 12.68
C VAL A 61 7.92 6.51 13.89
N ARG A 62 9.10 6.56 14.51
CA ARG A 62 9.41 5.79 15.71
C ARG A 62 9.28 6.66 16.95
N LEU A 63 8.34 6.30 17.82
CA LEU A 63 8.13 6.95 19.10
C LEU A 63 8.88 6.20 20.20
N ASP A 64 9.88 6.85 20.78
CA ASP A 64 10.64 6.34 21.92
C ASP A 64 9.96 6.82 23.21
N ILE A 65 9.38 5.88 23.93
CA ILE A 65 8.64 6.13 25.18
C ILE A 65 9.38 5.61 26.43
N ARG A 66 10.72 5.48 26.36
CA ARG A 66 11.54 4.96 27.47
C ARG A 66 11.35 5.69 28.80
N ASP A 67 11.07 6.97 28.77
CA ASP A 67 10.87 7.79 29.97
C ASP A 67 9.58 7.46 30.72
N TYR A 68 8.74 6.62 30.10
CA TYR A 68 7.45 6.17 30.61
C TYR A 68 7.43 4.68 30.99
N ALA A 69 8.58 3.98 30.98
CA ALA A 69 8.64 2.55 31.28
C ALA A 69 8.09 2.16 32.67
N SER A 70 8.03 3.10 33.62
CA SER A 70 7.50 2.88 34.98
C SER A 70 6.24 3.68 35.33
N ARG A 71 5.70 4.47 34.38
CA ARG A 71 4.54 5.36 34.61
C ARG A 71 3.69 5.44 33.33
N GLU A 72 2.49 5.95 33.43
CA GLU A 72 1.63 6.22 32.29
C GLU A 72 2.15 7.38 31.45
N LEU A 73 1.74 7.42 30.15
CA LEU A 73 1.98 8.57 29.30
C LEU A 73 1.19 9.76 29.84
N ASP A 74 1.85 10.89 30.01
CA ASP A 74 1.23 12.14 30.42
C ASP A 74 0.70 12.94 29.22
N THR A 75 -0.02 14.01 29.51
CA THR A 75 -0.58 14.89 28.48
C THR A 75 0.51 15.46 27.57
N LEU A 76 1.67 15.81 28.13
CA LEU A 76 2.78 16.36 27.33
C LEU A 76 3.25 15.37 26.24
N ALA A 77 3.40 14.10 26.61
CA ALA A 77 3.79 13.05 25.65
C ALA A 77 2.74 12.84 24.55
N LEU A 78 1.45 12.83 24.93
CA LEU A 78 0.36 12.65 23.97
C LEU A 78 0.20 13.85 23.05
N ASP A 79 0.32 15.07 23.57
CA ASP A 79 0.27 16.30 22.79
C ASP A 79 1.45 16.37 21.79
N PHE A 80 2.62 15.95 22.22
CA PHE A 80 3.78 15.90 21.32
C PHE A 80 3.63 14.81 20.24
N ALA A 81 3.11 13.63 20.60
CA ALA A 81 2.78 12.59 19.61
C ALA A 81 1.76 13.09 18.58
N GLU A 82 0.75 13.84 19.03
CA GLU A 82 -0.23 14.45 18.12
C GLU A 82 0.40 15.50 17.18
N GLN A 83 1.28 16.34 17.69
CA GLN A 83 2.03 17.31 16.86
C GLN A 83 2.86 16.59 15.79
N ILE A 84 3.52 15.48 16.14
CA ILE A 84 4.27 14.65 15.20
C ILE A 84 3.33 14.12 14.09
N PHE A 85 2.21 13.51 14.46
CA PHE A 85 1.26 12.96 13.48
C PHE A 85 0.74 14.04 12.54
N ARG A 86 0.38 15.20 13.06
CA ARG A 86 -0.05 16.35 12.26
C ARG A 86 1.04 16.84 11.32
N ALA A 87 2.29 16.95 11.78
CA ALA A 87 3.41 17.37 10.95
C ALA A 87 3.65 16.46 9.73
N PHE A 88 3.51 15.13 9.88
CA PHE A 88 3.62 14.20 8.75
C PHE A 88 2.39 14.23 7.84
N GLN A 89 1.19 14.36 8.41
CA GLN A 89 -0.05 14.51 7.63
C GLN A 89 -0.03 15.77 6.74
N GLU A 90 0.42 16.92 7.27
CA GLU A 90 0.57 18.18 6.54
C GLU A 90 1.60 18.06 5.40
N ARG A 91 2.67 17.28 5.61
CA ARG A 91 3.66 16.95 4.56
C ARG A 91 3.17 15.90 3.56
N LYS A 92 1.92 15.43 3.71
CA LYS A 92 1.32 14.38 2.87
C LYS A 92 2.11 13.07 2.84
N LYS A 93 2.81 12.76 3.94
CA LYS A 93 3.49 11.48 4.14
C LYS A 93 2.60 10.57 4.99
N GLU A 94 2.43 9.34 4.53
CA GLU A 94 1.76 8.32 5.34
C GLU A 94 2.78 7.71 6.30
N MET A 95 2.38 7.54 7.56
CA MET A 95 3.26 7.05 8.61
C MET A 95 3.23 5.52 8.69
N ILE A 96 4.40 4.92 8.81
CA ILE A 96 4.62 3.60 9.37
C ILE A 96 4.94 3.86 10.84
N LEU A 97 3.99 3.66 11.73
CA LEU A 97 4.15 3.96 13.15
C LEU A 97 4.86 2.80 13.85
N ARG A 98 5.89 3.10 14.62
CA ARG A 98 6.58 2.13 15.48
C ARG A 98 6.81 2.75 16.84
N VAL A 99 6.47 2.03 17.91
CA VAL A 99 6.64 2.50 19.30
C VAL A 99 7.59 1.55 20.01
N CYS A 100 8.51 2.08 20.83
CA CYS A 100 9.47 1.27 21.57
C CYS A 100 9.91 1.95 22.87
N TYR A 101 10.50 1.16 23.76
CA TYR A 101 11.16 1.64 24.99
C TYR A 101 12.67 1.66 24.86
N ASP A 102 13.23 1.17 23.76
CA ASP A 102 14.65 1.02 23.57
C ASP A 102 15.07 1.33 22.14
N THR A 103 16.02 2.22 21.99
CA THR A 103 16.67 2.58 20.72
C THR A 103 18.20 2.42 20.81
N GLU A 104 18.69 1.70 21.83
CA GLU A 104 20.12 1.54 22.12
C GLU A 104 20.58 0.06 22.13
N GLY A 105 19.67 -0.88 21.80
CA GLY A 105 19.96 -2.32 21.83
C GLY A 105 20.02 -2.93 23.24
N LYS A 106 19.41 -2.28 24.24
CA LYS A 106 19.37 -2.74 25.63
C LYS A 106 18.14 -3.59 25.97
N GLY A 107 17.15 -3.63 25.04
CA GLY A 107 15.99 -4.51 25.12
C GLY A 107 15.30 -4.53 26.49
N MET A 108 15.31 -5.67 27.15
CA MET A 108 14.61 -5.91 28.43
C MET A 108 14.99 -4.93 29.58
N GLU A 109 16.17 -4.30 29.52
CA GLU A 109 16.58 -3.33 30.56
C GLU A 109 15.74 -2.05 30.52
N ARG A 110 15.28 -1.68 29.34
CA ARG A 110 14.50 -0.44 29.09
C ARG A 110 12.99 -0.66 29.14
N GLU A 111 12.53 -1.88 28.97
CA GLU A 111 11.09 -2.19 28.96
C GLU A 111 10.46 -2.08 30.34
N PRO A 112 9.12 -1.84 30.41
CA PRO A 112 8.35 -1.96 31.63
C PRO A 112 8.54 -3.33 32.29
N GLN A 113 8.48 -3.36 33.64
CA GLN A 113 8.57 -4.61 34.39
C GLN A 113 7.29 -5.47 34.26
N ARG A 114 6.17 -4.85 33.91
CA ARG A 114 4.83 -5.48 33.86
C ARG A 114 4.13 -5.19 32.56
N ILE A 115 3.56 -6.20 31.93
CA ILE A 115 2.89 -6.13 30.64
C ILE A 115 1.71 -5.14 30.63
N PHE A 116 0.99 -4.98 31.75
CA PHE A 116 -0.13 -4.04 31.81
C PHE A 116 0.29 -2.58 31.61
N VAL A 117 1.54 -2.21 31.89
CA VAL A 117 2.06 -0.87 31.60
C VAL A 117 2.14 -0.67 30.09
N VAL A 118 2.61 -1.68 29.35
CA VAL A 118 2.60 -1.66 27.88
C VAL A 118 1.18 -1.52 27.34
N GLN A 119 0.22 -2.28 27.90
CA GLN A 119 -1.19 -2.19 27.49
C GLN A 119 -1.78 -0.78 27.73
N ARG A 120 -1.46 -0.13 28.85
CA ARG A 120 -1.89 1.26 29.12
C ARG A 120 -1.34 2.24 28.10
N HIS A 121 -0.07 2.11 27.74
CA HIS A 121 0.53 2.94 26.67
C HIS A 121 -0.12 2.68 25.32
N MET A 122 -0.43 1.42 25.00
CA MET A 122 -1.15 1.06 23.78
C MET A 122 -2.56 1.68 23.75
N GLN A 123 -3.29 1.64 24.86
CA GLN A 123 -4.61 2.25 24.95
C GLN A 123 -4.57 3.77 24.73
N ALA A 124 -3.62 4.47 25.39
CA ALA A 124 -3.47 5.92 25.26
C ALA A 124 -3.07 6.34 23.84
N LEU A 125 -2.03 5.71 23.26
CA LEU A 125 -1.56 6.02 21.90
C LEU A 125 -2.52 5.48 20.84
N GLY A 126 -3.22 4.38 21.09
CA GLY A 126 -4.18 3.79 20.17
C GLY A 126 -5.35 4.72 19.89
N SER A 127 -5.94 5.31 20.95
CA SER A 127 -7.00 6.30 20.81
C SER A 127 -6.55 7.57 20.06
N LEU A 128 -5.26 7.96 20.20
CA LEU A 128 -4.70 9.03 19.40
C LEU A 128 -4.48 8.60 17.95
N ALA A 129 -3.86 7.46 17.71
CA ALA A 129 -3.52 6.95 16.38
C ALA A 129 -4.77 6.70 15.52
N GLU A 130 -5.87 6.26 16.14
CA GLU A 130 -7.15 6.08 15.45
C GLU A 130 -7.66 7.37 14.80
N ARG A 131 -7.53 8.52 15.48
CA ARG A 131 -7.92 9.82 14.90
C ARG A 131 -7.10 10.21 13.66
N TYR A 132 -5.93 9.63 13.49
CA TYR A 132 -5.01 9.83 12.36
C TYR A 132 -4.94 8.61 11.44
N ALA A 133 -5.93 7.71 11.48
CA ALA A 133 -5.94 6.48 10.69
C ALA A 133 -5.76 6.72 9.19
N ASP A 134 -6.24 7.85 8.66
CA ASP A 134 -6.07 8.20 7.26
C ASP A 134 -4.61 8.56 6.89
N ALA A 135 -3.81 8.96 7.86
CA ALA A 135 -2.40 9.30 7.68
C ALA A 135 -1.45 8.17 8.13
N ILE A 136 -1.96 7.09 8.71
CA ILE A 136 -1.17 5.94 9.13
C ILE A 136 -1.42 4.77 8.17
N LEU A 137 -0.35 4.26 7.56
CA LEU A 137 -0.38 3.09 6.70
C LEU A 137 -0.49 1.81 7.53
N THR A 138 0.36 1.68 8.54
CA THR A 138 0.43 0.53 9.43
C THR A 138 1.14 0.87 10.73
N VAL A 139 0.93 0.04 11.73
CA VAL A 139 1.71 0.05 12.99
C VAL A 139 2.57 -1.19 13.03
N GLN A 140 3.86 -1.04 13.29
CA GLN A 140 4.81 -2.16 13.34
C GLN A 140 5.09 -2.58 14.77
N GLY A 141 4.92 -3.86 15.04
CA GLY A 141 5.17 -4.50 16.32
C GLY A 141 4.15 -4.17 17.41
N VAL A 142 4.41 -4.68 18.60
CA VAL A 142 3.54 -4.54 19.77
C VAL A 142 4.23 -3.77 20.90
N PHE A 143 5.00 -2.71 20.55
CA PHE A 143 5.71 -1.80 21.43
C PHE A 143 6.93 -2.39 22.15
N VAL A 144 7.24 -3.67 21.95
CA VAL A 144 8.26 -4.39 22.69
C VAL A 144 9.49 -4.73 21.85
N GLY A 145 10.60 -4.95 22.53
CA GLY A 145 11.89 -5.25 21.93
C GLY A 145 12.72 -4.03 21.59
N SER A 146 14.02 -4.26 21.36
CA SER A 146 14.91 -3.20 20.90
C SER A 146 14.35 -2.63 19.59
N TRP A 147 14.36 -1.32 19.47
CA TRP A 147 13.82 -0.54 18.34
C TRP A 147 12.35 -0.82 17.99
N GLY A 148 11.62 -1.60 18.83
CA GLY A 148 10.24 -2.03 18.55
C GLY A 148 10.16 -3.24 17.60
N GLU A 149 11.26 -4.00 17.45
CA GLU A 149 11.40 -5.10 16.49
C GLU A 149 11.06 -6.47 17.06
N MET A 150 10.39 -6.51 18.21
CA MET A 150 9.91 -7.76 18.83
C MET A 150 11.01 -8.81 19.04
N HIS A 151 12.22 -8.37 19.42
CA HIS A 151 13.31 -9.22 19.88
C HIS A 151 13.93 -8.66 21.15
N THR A 152 14.68 -9.49 21.91
CA THR A 152 15.32 -9.07 23.16
C THR A 152 14.33 -8.40 24.12
N SER A 153 13.13 -8.99 24.27
CA SER A 153 12.05 -8.50 25.13
C SER A 153 11.64 -9.58 26.14
N ARG A 154 11.08 -9.16 27.27
CA ARG A 154 10.50 -10.05 28.28
C ARG A 154 9.08 -10.50 27.93
N PHE A 155 8.46 -9.94 26.88
CA PHE A 155 7.07 -10.15 26.53
C PHE A 155 6.91 -10.86 25.17
N LEU A 156 7.77 -11.84 24.87
CA LEU A 156 7.76 -12.57 23.59
C LEU A 156 7.09 -13.94 23.65
N ARG A 157 6.48 -14.32 24.78
CA ARG A 157 5.69 -15.55 24.80
C ARG A 157 4.44 -15.40 23.92
N PRO A 158 3.98 -16.49 23.27
CA PRO A 158 2.80 -16.46 22.39
C PRO A 158 1.57 -15.78 22.99
N ASP A 159 1.22 -16.13 24.24
CA ASP A 159 0.11 -15.55 24.96
C ASP A 159 0.25 -14.04 25.18
N GLN A 160 1.47 -13.56 25.44
CA GLN A 160 1.77 -12.14 25.63
C GLN A 160 1.73 -11.34 24.32
N ILE A 161 2.26 -11.90 23.25
CA ILE A 161 2.20 -11.29 21.91
C ILE A 161 0.73 -11.16 21.48
N CYS A 162 -0.05 -12.22 21.65
CA CYS A 162 -1.50 -12.19 21.32
C CYS A 162 -2.23 -11.15 22.17
N LEU A 163 -1.96 -11.09 23.47
CA LEU A 163 -2.56 -10.10 24.38
C LEU A 163 -2.26 -8.66 23.95
N LEU A 164 -0.99 -8.36 23.64
CA LEU A 164 -0.58 -7.00 23.21
C LEU A 164 -1.17 -6.64 21.85
N ALA A 165 -1.16 -7.57 20.89
CA ALA A 165 -1.76 -7.34 19.57
C ALA A 165 -3.26 -7.07 19.69
N GLN A 166 -3.97 -7.87 20.48
CA GLN A 166 -5.40 -7.65 20.75
C GLN A 166 -5.64 -6.30 21.44
N THR A 167 -4.84 -5.96 22.46
CA THR A 167 -4.94 -4.65 23.15
C THR A 167 -4.83 -3.49 22.16
N TRP A 168 -3.87 -3.55 21.21
CA TRP A 168 -3.71 -2.53 20.20
C TRP A 168 -4.90 -2.47 19.23
N GLN A 169 -5.34 -3.62 18.72
CA GLN A 169 -6.48 -3.70 17.81
C GLN A 169 -7.78 -3.16 18.45
N GLU A 170 -8.02 -3.46 19.71
CA GLU A 170 -9.16 -2.94 20.47
C GLU A 170 -9.03 -1.42 20.70
N ALA A 171 -7.84 -0.92 21.07
CA ALA A 171 -7.59 0.49 21.32
C ALA A 171 -7.72 1.37 20.06
N THR A 172 -7.60 0.77 18.89
CA THR A 172 -7.76 1.44 17.58
C THR A 172 -9.07 1.05 16.88
N HIS A 173 -9.96 0.35 17.54
CA HIS A 173 -11.21 -0.20 16.97
C HIS A 173 -10.98 -0.88 15.61
N HIS A 174 -9.87 -1.60 15.46
CA HIS A 174 -9.43 -2.26 14.23
C HIS A 174 -9.27 -1.32 13.00
N ALA A 175 -9.14 -0.01 13.21
CA ALA A 175 -9.00 0.97 12.13
C ALA A 175 -7.63 0.92 11.44
N LEU A 176 -6.61 0.38 12.11
CA LEU A 176 -5.23 0.34 11.65
C LEU A 176 -4.73 -1.07 11.39
N THR A 177 -4.00 -1.26 10.30
CA THR A 177 -3.25 -2.51 10.07
C THR A 177 -2.14 -2.65 11.10
N LEU A 178 -2.05 -3.80 11.76
CA LEU A 178 -0.96 -4.16 12.67
C LEU A 178 0.02 -5.09 11.95
N SER A 179 1.24 -4.62 11.67
CA SER A 179 2.29 -5.44 11.08
C SER A 179 3.11 -6.13 12.17
N MET A 180 3.25 -7.45 12.06
CA MET A 180 3.98 -8.30 12.99
C MET A 180 5.37 -8.62 12.42
N ARG A 181 6.34 -8.94 13.29
CA ARG A 181 7.75 -9.16 12.90
C ARG A 181 7.97 -10.49 12.18
N LYS A 182 7.14 -11.50 12.42
CA LYS A 182 7.28 -12.86 11.89
C LYS A 182 5.97 -13.39 11.36
N PRO A 183 5.96 -14.19 10.28
CA PRO A 183 4.73 -14.83 9.78
C PRO A 183 4.02 -15.71 10.81
N VAL A 184 4.77 -16.43 11.65
CA VAL A 184 4.18 -17.23 12.74
C VAL A 184 3.28 -16.40 13.66
N HIS A 185 3.59 -15.13 13.91
CA HIS A 185 2.73 -14.25 14.71
C HIS A 185 1.38 -14.01 14.01
N LEU A 186 1.36 -13.90 12.67
CA LEU A 186 0.12 -13.76 11.91
C LEU A 186 -0.75 -15.01 12.04
N ARG A 187 -0.12 -16.22 11.97
CA ARG A 187 -0.84 -17.48 12.15
C ARG A 187 -1.42 -17.61 13.54
N MET A 188 -0.65 -17.26 14.58
CA MET A 188 -1.10 -17.30 15.97
C MET A 188 -2.30 -16.37 16.20
N LEU A 189 -2.27 -15.16 15.64
CA LEU A 189 -3.33 -14.18 15.79
C LEU A 189 -4.57 -14.52 14.96
N ALA A 190 -4.40 -15.03 13.78
CA ALA A 190 -5.51 -15.42 12.90
C ALA A 190 -6.14 -16.77 13.31
N GLY A 191 -5.35 -17.68 13.90
CA GLY A 191 -5.78 -19.06 14.14
C GLY A 191 -6.15 -19.74 12.82
N ASN A 192 -7.32 -20.34 12.75
CA ASN A 192 -7.87 -20.98 11.56
C ASN A 192 -8.69 -20.01 10.67
N LYS A 193 -8.67 -18.71 10.97
CA LYS A 193 -9.41 -17.68 10.19
C LYS A 193 -8.47 -17.04 9.16
N PRO A 194 -9.03 -16.43 8.10
CA PRO A 194 -8.24 -15.60 7.20
C PRO A 194 -7.53 -14.48 7.95
N VAL A 195 -6.30 -14.18 7.57
CA VAL A 195 -5.52 -13.07 8.12
C VAL A 195 -6.15 -11.76 7.65
N ARG A 196 -6.64 -10.94 8.58
CA ARG A 196 -7.28 -9.65 8.29
C ARG A 196 -6.76 -8.56 9.20
N GLY A 197 -6.54 -7.36 8.63
CA GLY A 197 -6.04 -6.22 9.41
C GLY A 197 -4.63 -6.42 9.97
N LEU A 198 -3.92 -7.43 9.48
CA LEU A 198 -2.54 -7.75 9.87
C LEU A 198 -1.60 -7.57 8.67
N GLY A 199 -0.35 -7.23 8.96
CA GLY A 199 0.73 -7.10 8.02
C GLY A 199 2.00 -7.76 8.53
N LEU A 200 3.05 -7.73 7.72
CA LEU A 200 4.38 -8.24 8.06
C LEU A 200 5.40 -7.10 7.91
N TYR A 201 6.36 -7.03 8.83
CA TYR A 201 7.57 -6.27 8.59
C TYR A 201 8.80 -7.14 8.87
N ASP A 202 9.72 -7.13 7.91
CA ASP A 202 10.96 -7.90 7.96
C ASP A 202 12.16 -6.96 7.95
N ASP A 203 12.73 -6.72 9.10
CA ASP A 203 13.85 -5.80 9.27
C ASP A 203 15.22 -6.44 8.99
N ALA A 204 15.25 -7.64 8.42
CA ALA A 204 16.46 -8.39 8.10
C ALA A 204 16.43 -9.08 6.75
N MET A 205 15.68 -8.52 5.77
CA MET A 205 15.65 -9.07 4.41
C MET A 205 17.06 -9.23 3.84
N PHE A 206 17.37 -10.41 3.30
CA PHE A 206 18.66 -10.76 2.69
C PHE A 206 19.85 -10.88 3.66
N ALA A 207 19.67 -10.77 4.98
CA ALA A 207 20.74 -10.95 5.95
C ALA A 207 21.24 -12.41 6.02
N GLY A 208 20.34 -13.36 5.76
CA GLY A 208 20.56 -14.81 5.71
C GLY A 208 19.38 -15.51 5.06
N ALA A 209 19.40 -16.82 4.95
CA ALA A 209 18.31 -17.61 4.36
C ALA A 209 17.00 -17.52 5.19
N ASP A 210 17.12 -17.33 6.50
CA ASP A 210 16.02 -17.19 7.45
C ASP A 210 15.69 -15.74 7.79
N HIS A 211 16.36 -14.77 7.16
CA HIS A 211 16.25 -13.34 7.45
C HIS A 211 16.45 -13.05 8.96
N MET A 212 17.53 -13.60 9.55
CA MET A 212 17.84 -13.47 10.98
C MET A 212 16.66 -13.87 11.89
N GLY A 213 16.01 -14.98 11.57
CA GLY A 213 14.91 -15.55 12.33
C GLY A 213 13.53 -14.90 12.10
N THR A 214 13.35 -14.21 10.99
CA THR A 214 12.00 -13.88 10.47
C THR A 214 11.28 -15.17 10.08
N PHE A 215 12.01 -16.06 9.41
CA PHE A 215 11.58 -17.41 9.06
C PHE A 215 12.27 -18.46 9.97
N GLY A 216 11.75 -19.68 9.96
CA GLY A 216 12.41 -20.85 10.54
C GLY A 216 13.21 -21.61 9.53
N ASP A 217 13.70 -22.77 9.96
CA ASP A 217 14.45 -23.73 9.15
C ASP A 217 13.71 -25.07 8.96
N VAL A 218 12.54 -25.23 9.59
CA VAL A 218 11.74 -26.45 9.55
C VAL A 218 10.63 -26.34 8.49
N PRO A 219 10.48 -27.34 7.60
CA PRO A 219 9.34 -27.40 6.68
C PRO A 219 8.02 -27.49 7.45
N ARG A 220 6.98 -26.91 6.89
CA ARG A 220 5.61 -26.90 7.46
C ARG A 220 5.11 -28.27 7.90
N GLU A 221 5.41 -29.30 7.12
CA GLU A 221 4.97 -30.69 7.38
C GLU A 221 5.59 -31.30 8.64
N ALA A 222 6.74 -30.77 9.09
CA ALA A 222 7.49 -31.25 10.25
C ALA A 222 7.43 -30.30 11.45
N ALA A 223 6.75 -29.14 11.32
CA ALA A 223 6.66 -28.10 12.33
C ALA A 223 5.23 -28.00 12.92
N ASP A 224 5.14 -27.59 14.17
CA ASP A 224 3.87 -27.22 14.76
C ASP A 224 3.35 -25.88 14.21
N TRP A 225 2.06 -25.63 14.38
CA TRP A 225 1.41 -24.39 13.89
C TRP A 225 2.00 -23.11 14.50
N GLU A 226 2.48 -23.18 15.73
CA GLU A 226 3.07 -22.06 16.48
C GLU A 226 4.58 -21.93 16.29
N GLU A 227 5.20 -22.83 15.52
CA GLU A 227 6.62 -22.75 15.17
C GLU A 227 6.84 -21.99 13.87
N PRO A 228 7.95 -21.21 13.73
CA PRO A 228 8.32 -20.60 12.46
C PRO A 228 8.67 -21.68 11.42
N TRP A 229 8.08 -21.61 10.24
CA TRP A 229 8.38 -22.49 9.12
C TRP A 229 9.52 -21.91 8.26
N CYS A 230 10.09 -22.74 7.39
CA CYS A 230 11.07 -22.28 6.42
C CYS A 230 10.46 -21.21 5.49
N ALA A 231 11.33 -20.37 4.91
CA ALA A 231 10.92 -19.21 4.12
C ALA A 231 9.93 -19.55 3.00
N ALA A 232 10.15 -20.66 2.28
CA ALA A 232 9.28 -21.08 1.18
C ALA A 232 7.84 -21.36 1.63
N ASP A 233 7.69 -22.04 2.77
CA ASP A 233 6.37 -22.39 3.30
C ASP A 233 5.63 -21.19 3.92
N GLU A 234 6.38 -20.31 4.60
CA GLU A 234 5.81 -19.05 5.10
C GLU A 234 5.34 -18.14 3.95
N GLN A 235 6.15 -18.00 2.90
CA GLN A 235 5.78 -17.22 1.72
C GLN A 235 4.58 -17.83 0.99
N ALA A 236 4.51 -19.15 0.89
CA ALA A 236 3.35 -19.85 0.32
C ALA A 236 2.09 -19.62 1.17
N TYR A 237 2.19 -19.64 2.50
CA TYR A 237 1.10 -19.34 3.40
C TYR A 237 0.59 -17.90 3.22
N LEU A 238 1.50 -16.91 3.20
CA LEU A 238 1.15 -15.49 3.05
C LEU A 238 0.51 -15.20 1.69
N SER A 239 1.07 -15.76 0.61
CA SER A 239 0.54 -15.56 -0.75
C SER A 239 -0.80 -16.25 -0.99
N GLY A 240 -1.12 -17.28 -0.21
CA GLY A 240 -2.38 -18.01 -0.23
C GLY A 240 -3.53 -17.33 0.52
N GLN A 241 -3.29 -16.21 1.19
CA GLN A 241 -4.37 -15.48 1.89
C GLN A 241 -5.33 -14.78 0.92
N ASP A 242 -6.61 -14.71 1.29
CA ASP A 242 -7.64 -14.05 0.50
C ASP A 242 -7.41 -12.53 0.40
N GLU A 243 -6.96 -11.91 1.50
CA GLU A 243 -6.59 -10.50 1.54
C GLU A 243 -5.08 -10.34 1.35
N ASN A 244 -4.67 -9.24 0.73
CA ASN A 244 -3.25 -8.95 0.55
C ASN A 244 -2.63 -8.55 1.89
N ILE A 245 -1.60 -9.27 2.29
CA ILE A 245 -0.81 -8.97 3.47
C ILE A 245 0.12 -7.79 3.14
N LEU A 246 -0.04 -6.69 3.87
CA LEU A 246 0.89 -5.56 3.76
C LEU A 246 2.27 -6.01 4.26
N CYS A 247 3.27 -6.00 3.39
CA CYS A 247 4.63 -6.41 3.72
C CYS A 247 5.63 -5.29 3.48
N GLY A 248 6.59 -5.11 4.38
CA GLY A 248 7.69 -4.18 4.23
C GLY A 248 8.82 -4.45 5.21
N GLY A 249 9.76 -3.53 5.33
CA GLY A 249 10.87 -3.69 6.26
C GLY A 249 12.18 -3.07 5.80
N GLU A 250 13.29 -3.76 6.09
CA GLU A 250 14.65 -3.29 5.89
C GLU A 250 15.51 -4.37 5.24
N ALA A 251 16.30 -3.98 4.23
CA ALA A 251 17.19 -4.87 3.52
C ALA A 251 18.62 -4.72 4.04
N LEU A 252 19.26 -5.84 4.38
CA LEU A 252 20.62 -5.91 4.95
C LEU A 252 21.61 -6.48 3.93
N ALA A 253 22.86 -6.05 4.04
CA ALA A 253 23.98 -6.73 3.40
C ALA A 253 24.23 -8.08 4.10
N GLY A 254 24.13 -9.15 3.35
CA GLY A 254 24.29 -10.53 3.83
C GLY A 254 24.57 -11.47 2.66
N ILE A 255 23.54 -12.21 2.23
CA ILE A 255 23.67 -13.07 1.04
C ILE A 255 23.82 -12.25 -0.23
N LYS A 256 24.71 -12.71 -1.10
CA LYS A 256 24.87 -12.14 -2.45
C LYS A 256 23.92 -12.85 -3.40
N LEU A 257 23.02 -12.08 -4.03
CA LEU A 257 22.07 -12.56 -5.00
C LEU A 257 22.25 -11.81 -6.32
N SER A 258 21.86 -12.43 -7.43
CA SER A 258 21.71 -11.71 -8.69
C SER A 258 20.56 -10.70 -8.61
N ALA A 259 20.55 -9.72 -9.51
CA ALA A 259 19.47 -8.75 -9.55
C ALA A 259 18.10 -9.41 -9.75
N GLU A 260 18.04 -10.43 -10.59
CA GLU A 260 16.83 -11.21 -10.87
C GLU A 260 16.33 -11.92 -9.60
N ALA A 261 17.25 -12.56 -8.85
CA ALA A 261 16.92 -13.26 -7.60
C ALA A 261 16.42 -12.29 -6.51
N VAL A 262 17.01 -11.09 -6.40
CA VAL A 262 16.50 -10.04 -5.50
C VAL A 262 15.09 -9.63 -5.88
N LEU A 263 14.83 -9.36 -7.17
CA LEU A 263 13.50 -8.96 -7.64
C LEU A 263 12.47 -10.07 -7.47
N GLU A 264 12.87 -11.33 -7.67
CA GLU A 264 12.01 -12.50 -7.46
C GLU A 264 11.64 -12.67 -5.98
N GLU A 265 12.60 -12.52 -5.07
CA GLU A 265 12.36 -12.62 -3.63
C GLU A 265 11.41 -11.52 -3.14
N LEU A 266 11.64 -10.26 -3.54
CA LEU A 266 10.73 -9.16 -3.23
C LEU A 266 9.32 -9.38 -3.79
N GLN A 267 9.21 -10.03 -4.96
CA GLN A 267 7.92 -10.40 -5.55
C GLN A 267 7.22 -11.51 -4.75
N LYS A 268 7.93 -12.56 -4.32
CA LYS A 268 7.38 -13.65 -3.48
C LYS A 268 6.87 -13.11 -2.14
N MET A 269 7.61 -12.19 -1.53
CA MET A 269 7.23 -11.54 -0.29
C MET A 269 6.17 -10.44 -0.48
N GLN A 270 5.82 -10.09 -1.71
CA GLN A 270 4.85 -9.02 -2.03
C GLN A 270 5.19 -7.68 -1.36
N VAL A 271 6.46 -7.28 -1.42
CA VAL A 271 6.97 -6.14 -0.66
C VAL A 271 6.34 -4.82 -1.11
N THR A 272 5.75 -4.10 -0.18
CA THR A 272 5.05 -2.83 -0.42
C THR A 272 5.92 -1.62 -0.16
N TYR A 273 6.78 -1.68 0.86
CA TYR A 273 7.64 -0.56 1.26
C TYR A 273 8.97 -1.06 1.85
N LEU A 274 10.06 -0.30 1.64
CA LEU A 274 11.40 -0.60 2.16
C LEU A 274 12.10 0.68 2.65
N ASN A 275 12.99 0.50 3.63
CA ASN A 275 13.87 1.55 4.10
C ASN A 275 14.93 1.91 3.04
N SER A 276 15.06 3.21 2.75
CA SER A 276 15.95 3.71 1.70
C SER A 276 17.40 3.91 2.14
N ILE A 277 17.68 3.84 3.47
CA ILE A 277 18.99 4.21 4.04
C ILE A 277 19.52 3.23 5.09
N TYR A 278 18.75 2.23 5.50
CA TYR A 278 19.07 1.40 6.67
C TYR A 278 20.47 0.77 6.61
N ASP A 279 20.77 0.03 5.53
CA ASP A 279 22.10 -0.56 5.31
C ASP A 279 22.80 0.16 4.15
N PRO A 280 23.76 1.06 4.42
CA PRO A 280 24.44 1.80 3.36
C PRO A 280 25.18 0.90 2.34
N ALA A 281 25.68 -0.27 2.77
CA ALA A 281 26.40 -1.19 1.87
C ALA A 281 25.41 -1.85 0.90
N ARG A 282 24.26 -2.32 1.38
CA ARG A 282 23.21 -2.89 0.54
C ARG A 282 22.63 -1.84 -0.43
N MET A 283 22.39 -0.64 0.05
CA MET A 283 21.88 0.45 -0.80
C MET A 283 22.90 0.86 -1.88
N ALA A 284 24.19 0.91 -1.53
CA ALA A 284 25.25 1.20 -2.51
C ALA A 284 25.38 0.09 -3.56
N GLU A 285 25.29 -1.18 -3.16
CA GLU A 285 25.29 -2.33 -4.07
C GLU A 285 24.15 -2.21 -5.10
N TRP A 286 22.93 -1.99 -4.64
CA TRP A 286 21.75 -1.87 -5.52
C TRP A 286 21.80 -0.64 -6.44
N LYS A 287 22.34 0.47 -5.95
CA LYS A 287 22.56 1.68 -6.77
C LYS A 287 23.65 1.49 -7.84
N ALA A 288 24.66 0.66 -7.56
CA ALA A 288 25.73 0.35 -8.52
C ALA A 288 25.33 -0.72 -9.55
N CYS A 289 24.45 -1.65 -9.18
CA CYS A 289 23.99 -2.74 -10.06
C CYS A 289 23.14 -2.19 -11.21
N ARG A 290 23.61 -2.33 -12.47
CA ARG A 290 22.90 -1.86 -13.67
C ARG A 290 22.15 -2.99 -14.36
N LEU A 291 20.87 -2.75 -14.61
CA LEU A 291 20.00 -3.67 -15.35
C LEU A 291 20.09 -3.41 -16.86
N PRO A 292 19.68 -4.38 -17.71
CA PRO A 292 19.64 -4.19 -19.17
C PRO A 292 18.81 -2.99 -19.64
N SER A 293 17.85 -2.55 -18.82
CA SER A 293 17.04 -1.34 -19.07
C SER A 293 17.81 -0.02 -18.90
N GLY A 294 19.06 -0.08 -18.39
CA GLY A 294 19.86 1.11 -18.04
C GLY A 294 19.60 1.65 -16.63
N LYS A 295 18.51 1.23 -15.97
CA LYS A 295 18.22 1.59 -14.57
C LYS A 295 19.15 0.85 -13.62
N SER A 296 19.38 1.43 -12.43
CA SER A 296 19.94 0.69 -11.31
C SER A 296 18.90 -0.28 -10.72
N LEU A 297 19.37 -1.32 -10.03
CA LEU A 297 18.49 -2.23 -9.30
C LEU A 297 17.69 -1.47 -8.23
N TYR A 298 18.28 -0.48 -7.56
CA TYR A 298 17.59 0.40 -6.61
C TYR A 298 16.40 1.15 -7.24
N GLU A 299 16.58 1.72 -8.43
CA GLU A 299 15.51 2.40 -9.16
C GLU A 299 14.40 1.44 -9.60
N GLU A 300 14.78 0.24 -10.05
CA GLU A 300 13.81 -0.78 -10.44
C GLU A 300 13.01 -1.29 -9.24
N ILE A 301 13.67 -1.57 -8.10
CA ILE A 301 12.99 -1.93 -6.84
C ILE A 301 12.02 -0.82 -6.46
N GLY A 302 12.46 0.43 -6.34
CA GLY A 302 11.59 1.56 -5.97
C GLY A 302 10.40 1.74 -6.92
N SER A 303 10.59 1.49 -8.21
CA SER A 303 9.53 1.49 -9.21
C SER A 303 8.48 0.41 -8.96
N ARG A 304 8.85 -0.75 -8.38
CA ARG A 304 8.01 -1.94 -8.21
C ARG A 304 7.52 -2.15 -6.78
N LEU A 305 8.09 -1.51 -5.75
CA LEU A 305 7.57 -1.58 -4.38
C LEU A 305 6.06 -1.31 -4.37
N GLY A 306 5.29 -2.18 -3.73
CA GLY A 306 3.82 -2.12 -3.68
C GLY A 306 3.17 -2.36 -5.04
N TYR A 307 2.05 -1.71 -5.28
CA TYR A 307 1.31 -1.78 -6.53
C TYR A 307 1.89 -0.83 -7.60
N ARG A 308 1.75 -1.23 -8.88
CA ARG A 308 2.06 -0.40 -10.05
C ARG A 308 1.07 -0.75 -11.17
N ILE A 309 -0.12 -0.18 -11.09
CA ILE A 309 -1.20 -0.53 -12.01
C ILE A 309 -1.09 0.27 -13.31
N CYS A 310 -1.00 -0.45 -14.43
CA CYS A 310 -1.05 0.10 -15.78
C CYS A 310 -2.32 -0.33 -16.49
N VAL A 311 -2.96 0.56 -17.23
CA VAL A 311 -3.94 0.22 -18.26
C VAL A 311 -3.18 -0.07 -19.54
N LEU A 312 -3.32 -1.30 -20.07
CA LEU A 312 -2.64 -1.71 -21.30
C LEU A 312 -3.44 -1.34 -22.55
N CYS A 313 -4.74 -1.58 -22.52
CA CYS A 313 -5.65 -1.21 -23.60
C CYS A 313 -7.09 -1.09 -23.08
N ALA A 314 -7.92 -0.40 -23.84
CA ALA A 314 -9.36 -0.33 -23.67
C ALA A 314 -10.04 -0.64 -24.99
N GLU A 315 -11.05 -1.50 -25.01
CA GLU A 315 -11.73 -1.95 -26.21
C GLU A 315 -13.24 -1.98 -26.00
N TRP A 316 -13.98 -1.50 -26.98
CA TRP A 316 -15.43 -1.67 -27.01
C TRP A 316 -15.80 -2.89 -27.83
N LYS A 317 -16.36 -3.90 -27.18
CA LYS A 317 -16.82 -5.13 -27.86
C LYS A 317 -18.05 -5.73 -27.17
N LYS A 318 -18.97 -6.28 -27.97
CA LYS A 318 -20.20 -6.96 -27.51
C LYS A 318 -21.02 -6.11 -26.51
N GLY A 319 -21.10 -4.78 -26.75
CA GLY A 319 -21.91 -3.87 -25.91
C GLY A 319 -21.31 -3.51 -24.55
N SER A 320 -20.05 -3.81 -24.32
CA SER A 320 -19.33 -3.49 -23.08
C SER A 320 -17.95 -2.90 -23.36
N LEU A 321 -17.45 -2.10 -22.45
CA LEU A 321 -16.06 -1.64 -22.43
C LEU A 321 -15.21 -2.69 -21.69
N TRP A 322 -14.13 -3.12 -22.31
CA TRP A 322 -13.16 -4.07 -21.76
C TRP A 322 -11.86 -3.35 -21.56
N VAL A 323 -11.35 -3.37 -20.34
CA VAL A 323 -10.12 -2.67 -19.96
C VAL A 323 -9.12 -3.69 -19.42
N THR A 324 -7.99 -3.83 -20.11
CA THR A 324 -6.92 -4.72 -19.69
C THR A 324 -6.00 -3.97 -18.73
N LEU A 325 -5.89 -4.46 -17.51
CA LEU A 325 -5.08 -3.95 -16.42
C LEU A 325 -3.88 -4.86 -16.17
N LYS A 326 -2.73 -4.29 -15.85
CA LYS A 326 -1.55 -5.01 -15.40
C LYS A 326 -1.00 -4.38 -14.14
N ASN A 327 -0.71 -5.19 -13.14
CA ASN A 327 0.05 -4.77 -11.98
C ASN A 327 1.52 -5.13 -12.19
N GLU A 328 2.37 -4.15 -12.38
CA GLU A 328 3.83 -4.31 -12.57
C GLU A 328 4.60 -4.20 -11.24
N GLY A 329 3.91 -3.97 -10.12
CA GLY A 329 4.49 -3.91 -8.79
C GLY A 329 4.73 -5.28 -8.18
N PHE A 330 5.34 -5.30 -6.98
CA PHE A 330 5.55 -6.53 -6.22
C PHE A 330 4.29 -6.97 -5.45
N SER A 331 3.42 -6.05 -5.07
CA SER A 331 2.23 -6.32 -4.25
C SER A 331 0.97 -5.81 -4.94
N ALA A 332 -0.18 -6.31 -4.52
CA ALA A 332 -1.46 -5.72 -4.87
C ALA A 332 -1.69 -4.38 -4.15
N VAL A 333 -2.78 -3.69 -4.46
CA VAL A 333 -3.24 -2.54 -3.67
C VAL A 333 -3.74 -3.05 -2.32
N CYS A 334 -2.99 -2.81 -1.24
CA CYS A 334 -3.32 -3.34 0.09
C CYS A 334 -4.44 -2.55 0.81
N GLN A 335 -4.85 -1.41 0.29
CA GLN A 335 -5.90 -0.56 0.86
C GLN A 335 -7.17 -0.64 0.01
N LYS A 336 -8.33 -0.76 0.65
CA LYS A 336 -9.63 -0.85 -0.06
C LYS A 336 -9.80 0.32 -1.01
N THR A 337 -9.94 0.00 -2.31
CA THR A 337 -9.93 0.95 -3.41
C THR A 337 -11.04 0.60 -4.39
N ASP A 338 -11.80 1.60 -4.82
CA ASP A 338 -12.78 1.46 -5.90
C ASP A 338 -12.16 1.83 -7.24
N LEU A 339 -12.51 1.09 -8.27
CA LEU A 339 -12.25 1.46 -9.66
C LEU A 339 -13.50 2.16 -10.22
N LEU A 340 -13.32 3.37 -10.72
CA LEU A 340 -14.41 4.21 -11.24
C LEU A 340 -14.22 4.47 -12.73
N LEU A 341 -15.30 4.40 -13.50
CA LEU A 341 -15.39 4.95 -14.84
C LEU A 341 -16.05 6.33 -14.75
N ILE A 342 -15.39 7.35 -15.28
CA ILE A 342 -15.87 8.73 -15.33
C ILE A 342 -16.12 9.07 -16.80
N ARG A 343 -17.34 9.45 -17.13
CA ARG A 343 -17.76 9.91 -18.45
C ARG A 343 -17.89 11.42 -18.40
N GLU A 344 -17.25 12.12 -19.31
CA GLU A 344 -17.21 13.56 -19.36
C GLU A 344 -17.70 14.07 -20.72
N CYS A 345 -18.79 14.83 -20.70
CA CYS A 345 -19.36 15.48 -21.86
C CYS A 345 -19.11 17.01 -21.80
N ASP A 346 -19.16 17.69 -22.93
CA ASP A 346 -19.14 19.16 -23.04
C ASP A 346 -18.03 19.85 -22.21
N GLU A 347 -16.75 19.49 -22.47
CA GLU A 347 -15.56 20.10 -21.87
C GLU A 347 -15.59 20.15 -20.32
N GLY A 348 -16.15 19.12 -19.67
CA GLY A 348 -16.13 18.96 -18.21
C GLY A 348 -17.36 19.52 -17.48
N LYS A 349 -18.36 20.03 -18.19
CA LYS A 349 -19.58 20.57 -17.56
C LYS A 349 -20.50 19.50 -16.98
N GLU A 350 -20.51 18.30 -17.57
CA GLU A 350 -21.26 17.15 -17.09
C GLU A 350 -20.36 15.94 -16.89
N GLN A 351 -20.40 15.37 -15.70
CA GLN A 351 -19.68 14.14 -15.39
C GLN A 351 -20.63 13.08 -14.85
N LYS A 352 -20.60 11.89 -15.45
CA LYS A 352 -21.29 10.70 -14.94
C LYS A 352 -20.25 9.74 -14.37
N VAL A 353 -20.35 9.41 -13.09
CA VAL A 353 -19.42 8.49 -12.40
C VAL A 353 -20.11 7.17 -12.15
N GLN A 354 -19.47 6.07 -12.57
CA GLN A 354 -19.94 4.72 -12.39
C GLN A 354 -18.85 3.88 -11.70
N LYS A 355 -19.22 3.13 -10.66
CA LYS A 355 -18.32 2.13 -10.09
C LYS A 355 -18.18 0.96 -11.05
N VAL A 356 -16.94 0.59 -11.37
CA VAL A 356 -16.62 -0.60 -12.16
C VAL A 356 -16.75 -1.81 -11.26
N PRO A 357 -17.47 -2.86 -11.66
CA PRO A 357 -17.60 -4.10 -10.89
C PRO A 357 -16.33 -4.95 -11.01
N TYR A 358 -15.21 -4.41 -10.54
CA TYR A 358 -13.90 -5.04 -10.57
C TYR A 358 -13.17 -4.77 -9.26
N GLU A 359 -12.67 -5.83 -8.63
CA GLU A 359 -11.91 -5.76 -7.39
C GLU A 359 -10.43 -5.50 -7.67
N ILE A 360 -10.06 -4.22 -7.74
CA ILE A 360 -8.67 -3.80 -8.07
C ILE A 360 -7.66 -4.29 -7.03
N CYS A 361 -8.07 -4.48 -5.79
CA CYS A 361 -7.23 -5.03 -4.72
C CYS A 361 -6.92 -6.52 -4.94
N GLY A 362 -7.69 -7.22 -5.76
CA GLY A 362 -7.44 -8.62 -6.14
C GLY A 362 -6.35 -8.78 -7.19
N LEU A 363 -5.95 -7.71 -7.89
CA LEU A 363 -4.91 -7.77 -8.92
C LEU A 363 -3.52 -7.85 -8.29
N LYS A 364 -3.01 -9.06 -8.07
CA LYS A 364 -1.70 -9.33 -7.44
C LYS A 364 -0.55 -8.82 -8.29
N GLY A 365 0.61 -8.59 -7.65
CA GLY A 365 1.83 -8.17 -8.33
C GLY A 365 2.22 -9.12 -9.46
N GLY A 366 2.61 -8.56 -10.61
CA GLY A 366 2.95 -9.29 -11.83
C GLY A 366 1.76 -9.75 -12.69
N GLN A 367 0.53 -9.72 -12.19
CA GLN A 367 -0.66 -10.22 -12.89
C GLN A 367 -1.23 -9.23 -13.91
N THR A 368 -1.91 -9.82 -14.91
CA THR A 368 -2.72 -9.10 -15.90
C THR A 368 -4.14 -9.64 -15.84
N ASP A 369 -5.12 -8.76 -15.86
CA ASP A 369 -6.53 -9.13 -15.82
C ASP A 369 -7.39 -8.11 -16.58
N VAL A 370 -8.67 -8.41 -16.78
CA VAL A 370 -9.57 -7.62 -17.61
C VAL A 370 -10.81 -7.21 -16.82
N ALA A 371 -10.99 -5.91 -16.65
CA ALA A 371 -12.21 -5.33 -16.11
C ALA A 371 -13.24 -5.15 -17.24
N LYS A 372 -14.44 -5.69 -17.04
CA LYS A 372 -15.58 -5.49 -17.94
C LYS A 372 -16.52 -4.45 -17.37
N VAL A 373 -16.87 -3.44 -18.16
CA VAL A 373 -17.78 -2.38 -17.75
C VAL A 373 -18.97 -2.33 -18.69
N GLU A 374 -20.15 -2.53 -18.16
CA GLU A 374 -21.40 -2.30 -18.88
C GLU A 374 -21.78 -0.83 -18.75
N ILE A 375 -21.89 -0.14 -19.87
CA ILE A 375 -22.20 1.28 -19.88
C ILE A 375 -23.65 1.43 -20.32
N ALA A 376 -24.48 1.92 -19.41
CA ALA A 376 -25.87 2.22 -19.74
C ALA A 376 -25.94 3.28 -20.85
N ALA A 377 -26.71 3.02 -21.90
CA ALA A 377 -27.04 4.03 -22.90
C ALA A 377 -27.82 5.14 -22.20
N GLY A 378 -27.27 6.37 -22.20
CA GLY A 378 -27.98 7.54 -21.67
C GLY A 378 -29.11 7.94 -22.64
N GLU A 379 -30.22 8.39 -22.09
CA GLU A 379 -31.38 8.86 -22.89
C GLU A 379 -31.13 10.19 -23.62
N ASP A 380 -29.97 10.86 -23.40
CA ASP A 380 -29.72 12.23 -23.85
C ASP A 380 -28.35 12.43 -24.52
N ASP A 381 -28.04 11.50 -25.45
CA ASP A 381 -26.78 11.58 -26.20
C ASP A 381 -27.04 12.35 -27.51
N GLY A 382 -26.94 13.67 -27.44
CA GLY A 382 -27.10 14.55 -28.60
C GLY A 382 -26.17 14.19 -29.77
N GLU A 383 -26.70 14.20 -31.02
CA GLU A 383 -25.90 13.92 -32.20
C GLU A 383 -24.70 14.86 -32.31
N GLY A 384 -23.50 14.30 -32.60
CA GLY A 384 -22.28 15.06 -32.83
C GLY A 384 -21.45 15.38 -31.59
N LYS A 385 -21.83 14.92 -30.39
CA LYS A 385 -21.05 15.14 -29.14
C LYS A 385 -19.96 14.11 -28.94
N GLU A 386 -18.78 14.57 -28.50
CA GLU A 386 -17.67 13.75 -28.01
C GLU A 386 -17.84 13.51 -26.51
N GLU A 387 -17.71 12.26 -26.07
CA GLU A 387 -17.68 11.88 -24.67
C GLU A 387 -16.34 11.24 -24.33
N LYS A 388 -15.61 11.84 -23.38
CA LYS A 388 -14.33 11.32 -22.89
C LYS A 388 -14.56 10.32 -21.77
N LEU A 389 -13.84 9.20 -21.82
CA LEU A 389 -13.89 8.12 -20.84
C LEU A 389 -12.59 8.08 -20.04
N TYR A 390 -12.71 8.25 -18.74
CA TYR A 390 -11.59 8.19 -17.82
C TYR A 390 -11.77 7.04 -16.83
N LEU A 391 -10.65 6.43 -16.43
CA LEU A 391 -10.60 5.57 -15.25
C LEU A 391 -9.97 6.33 -14.08
N SER A 392 -10.45 6.04 -12.87
CA SER A 392 -9.88 6.51 -11.63
C SER A 392 -9.90 5.38 -10.59
N MET A 393 -8.79 5.22 -9.88
CA MET A 393 -8.73 4.39 -8.68
C MET A 393 -8.89 5.31 -7.47
N VAL A 394 -9.85 5.03 -6.60
CA VAL A 394 -10.13 5.90 -5.44
C VAL A 394 -10.09 5.09 -4.16
N ARG A 395 -9.18 5.45 -3.28
CA ARG A 395 -9.01 4.81 -1.99
C ARG A 395 -10.18 5.13 -1.05
N LYS A 396 -10.80 4.11 -0.44
CA LYS A 396 -12.05 4.27 0.30
C LYS A 396 -11.89 5.04 1.62
N LYS A 397 -10.74 4.87 2.30
CA LYS A 397 -10.55 5.47 3.64
C LYS A 397 -10.57 7.00 3.63
N ASP A 398 -10.09 7.64 2.58
CA ASP A 398 -9.91 9.10 2.51
C ASP A 398 -10.31 9.73 1.17
N GLY A 399 -10.85 8.95 0.24
CA GLY A 399 -11.25 9.44 -1.08
C GLY A 399 -10.11 9.87 -1.99
N LYS A 400 -8.85 9.63 -1.61
CA LYS A 400 -7.70 10.03 -2.43
C LYS A 400 -7.60 9.18 -3.70
N PRO A 401 -7.34 9.81 -4.85
CA PRO A 401 -7.06 9.09 -6.08
C PRO A 401 -5.68 8.42 -5.99
N LEU A 402 -5.60 7.19 -6.50
CA LEU A 402 -4.36 6.48 -6.73
C LEU A 402 -4.03 6.57 -8.23
N PRO A 403 -2.85 7.07 -8.62
CA PRO A 403 -2.52 7.23 -10.03
C PRO A 403 -2.31 5.89 -10.72
N PHE A 404 -2.67 5.80 -12.00
CA PHE A 404 -2.16 4.73 -12.87
C PHE A 404 -0.71 4.98 -13.27
N ALA A 405 0.05 3.93 -13.55
CA ALA A 405 1.43 4.05 -14.02
C ALA A 405 1.49 4.24 -15.54
N ASN A 406 0.57 5.03 -16.10
CA ASN A 406 0.54 5.45 -17.49
C ASN A 406 0.99 6.91 -17.64
N GLU A 407 1.55 7.25 -18.81
CA GLU A 407 1.85 8.64 -19.14
C GLU A 407 0.57 9.49 -19.13
N GLY A 408 0.66 10.69 -18.55
CA GLY A 408 -0.50 11.60 -18.44
C GLY A 408 -1.53 11.22 -17.37
N ALA A 409 -1.32 10.13 -16.62
CA ALA A 409 -2.17 9.79 -15.49
C ALA A 409 -1.95 10.76 -14.32
N GLY A 410 -3.04 11.36 -13.85
CA GLY A 410 -3.11 12.13 -12.61
C GLY A 410 -4.09 11.47 -11.64
N SER A 411 -5.09 12.22 -11.19
CA SER A 411 -6.22 11.65 -10.42
C SER A 411 -7.09 10.70 -11.26
N ARG A 412 -7.00 10.78 -12.57
CA ARG A 412 -7.72 9.96 -13.54
C ARG A 412 -6.90 9.78 -14.81
N LEU A 413 -7.17 8.70 -15.57
CA LEU A 413 -6.50 8.38 -16.83
C LEU A 413 -7.53 8.37 -17.96
N LEU A 414 -7.32 9.16 -19.01
CA LEU A 414 -8.12 9.09 -20.23
C LEU A 414 -7.84 7.76 -20.95
N ILE A 415 -8.87 6.95 -21.18
CA ILE A 415 -8.74 5.62 -21.81
C ILE A 415 -9.35 5.54 -23.20
N GLY A 416 -10.18 6.52 -23.56
CA GLY A 416 -10.81 6.57 -24.89
C GLY A 416 -11.90 7.63 -24.98
N ARG A 417 -12.49 7.69 -26.15
CA ARG A 417 -13.53 8.65 -26.49
C ARG A 417 -14.65 7.96 -27.26
N TRP A 418 -15.87 8.38 -27.01
CA TRP A 418 -17.01 8.03 -27.84
C TRP A 418 -17.40 9.18 -28.73
N MET A 419 -17.60 8.86 -30.03
CA MET A 419 -18.14 9.75 -31.03
C MET A 419 -19.56 9.30 -31.39
N VAL A 420 -20.51 10.16 -31.24
CA VAL A 420 -21.89 9.94 -31.70
C VAL A 420 -21.98 10.38 -33.15
N GLN A 421 -22.06 9.42 -34.08
CA GLN A 421 -22.19 9.73 -35.50
C GLN A 421 -23.62 10.24 -35.78
N GLY A 422 -23.72 11.49 -36.26
CA GLY A 422 -24.97 12.03 -36.80
C GLY A 422 -25.41 11.20 -38.01
N GLY A 423 -26.66 10.77 -38.03
CA GLY A 423 -27.22 10.16 -39.22
C GLY A 423 -27.25 11.16 -40.37
N LEU A 424 -26.62 10.86 -41.49
CA LEU A 424 -26.74 11.67 -42.73
C LEU A 424 -28.24 11.86 -43.04
N HIS A 425 -28.74 13.07 -42.87
CA HIS A 425 -30.03 13.43 -43.47
C HIS A 425 -29.87 13.47 -44.98
N GLY A 426 -30.37 12.43 -45.64
CA GLY A 426 -30.58 12.47 -47.10
C GLY A 426 -31.52 13.66 -47.40
N ARG A 427 -31.00 14.71 -48.02
CA ARG A 427 -31.83 15.70 -48.67
C ARG A 427 -32.59 15.01 -49.79
N GLU A 428 -33.88 14.74 -49.59
CA GLU A 428 -34.76 14.53 -50.71
C GLU A 428 -34.75 15.78 -51.57
N LYS A 429 -34.25 15.63 -52.79
CA LYS A 429 -34.48 16.63 -53.85
C LYS A 429 -35.96 16.67 -54.14
N GLY A 430 -36.62 17.72 -53.72
CA GLY A 430 -37.96 18.02 -54.19
C GLY A 430 -37.91 18.21 -55.72
N ASN A 431 -38.65 17.37 -56.43
CA ASN A 431 -39.03 17.57 -57.82
C ASN A 431 -40.12 18.65 -57.77
N THR A 432 -39.80 19.79 -58.36
CA THR A 432 -40.80 20.73 -58.86
C THR A 432 -41.13 20.35 -60.28
N ASP A 433 -42.37 20.02 -60.52
CA ASP A 433 -43.11 20.29 -61.77
C ASP A 433 -44.36 21.11 -61.45
#